data_a05bc628de040b768a0e3190735bb8d4
#
_entry.id   a05bc628de040b768a0e3190735bb8d4
#
_cell.length_a   1.000
_cell.length_b   1.000
_cell.length_c   1.000
_cell.angle_alpha   90.00
_cell.angle_beta   90.00
_cell.angle_gamma   90.00
#
_symmetry.space_group_name_H-M   'P 1'
#
loop_
_entity.id
_entity.type
_entity.pdbx_description
1 polymer ?
#
loop_
_entity_poly.entity_id
_entity_poly.type
_entity_poly.pdbx_seq_one_letter_code
_entity_poly.pdbx_strand_id
1 'polypeptide(L)'
;MSLRIRRIYIDGFGTFHDMDIKGLDGKMTVFYGLNESGKSTLAAFVKAILFGFERNREPSLTHRYEPVNGGRHGGLIEFEDFDGSIYVVERYSDRGTKYEGTVTVRWEDKVGGPEVLESILGNVSKKFYSKVFAFDSQDLADLNALNDAEVKTRIYSIGTGLPTDALIKAQSVLKGRRDGLYKASGVRPEVNRILSEIHALEDRMERGSVPAEKYEKFRAKVVELESRAAES
;
A
#
# COMPACT_ATOMS: atom_id res chain seq x y z
N MET A 1 -3.01 14.44 17.28
CA MET A 1 -1.76 15.22 17.18
C MET A 1 -1.90 16.20 16.03
N SER A 2 -1.51 17.46 16.22
CA SER A 2 -1.53 18.50 15.18
C SER A 2 -0.09 18.99 14.99
N LEU A 3 0.60 18.41 14.01
CA LEU A 3 1.97 18.82 13.66
C LEU A 3 1.91 20.02 12.70
N ARG A 4 2.73 21.04 12.97
CA ARG A 4 2.89 22.21 12.13
C ARG A 4 4.33 22.30 11.66
N ILE A 5 4.53 22.53 10.36
CA ILE A 5 5.87 22.75 9.81
C ILE A 5 6.35 24.16 10.20
N ARG A 6 7.54 24.25 10.80
CA ARG A 6 8.19 25.51 11.22
C ARG A 6 9.35 25.90 10.32
N ARG A 7 10.04 24.88 9.79
CA ARG A 7 11.20 25.08 8.92
C ARG A 7 11.36 23.90 7.97
N ILE A 8 11.82 24.16 6.78
CA ILE A 8 12.22 23.17 5.78
C ILE A 8 13.64 23.53 5.34
N TYR A 9 14.58 22.60 5.51
CA TYR A 9 15.93 22.74 4.97
C TYR A 9 16.21 21.63 3.99
N ILE A 10 16.58 21.98 2.77
CA ILE A 10 16.91 21.09 1.67
C ILE A 10 18.39 21.21 1.39
N ASP A 11 19.16 20.17 1.74
CA ASP A 11 20.58 20.09 1.41
C ASP A 11 20.76 19.88 -0.11
N GLY A 12 20.10 18.84 -0.65
CA GLY A 12 20.01 18.60 -2.09
C GLY A 12 18.79 17.77 -2.45
N PHE A 13 17.93 18.29 -3.35
CA PHE A 13 16.75 17.54 -3.81
C PHE A 13 16.23 18.13 -5.14
N GLY A 14 16.36 17.35 -6.23
CA GLY A 14 16.04 17.82 -7.57
C GLY A 14 16.88 19.06 -7.91
N THR A 15 16.23 20.15 -8.22
CA THR A 15 16.87 21.44 -8.53
C THR A 15 17.25 22.29 -7.30
N PHE A 16 16.78 21.90 -6.11
CA PHE A 16 17.08 22.62 -4.88
C PHE A 16 18.43 22.20 -4.29
N HIS A 17 19.19 23.18 -3.85
CA HIS A 17 20.47 23.05 -3.17
C HIS A 17 20.57 24.14 -2.10
N ASP A 18 20.98 23.76 -0.90
CA ASP A 18 21.18 24.65 0.27
C ASP A 18 20.01 25.63 0.49
N MET A 19 18.79 25.12 0.39
CA MET A 19 17.59 25.93 0.52
C MET A 19 17.01 25.85 1.94
N ASP A 20 16.91 27.00 2.61
CA ASP A 20 16.42 27.10 3.99
C ASP A 20 15.17 28.00 4.07
N ILE A 21 14.02 27.39 4.30
CA ILE A 21 12.73 28.05 4.43
C ILE A 21 12.36 28.10 5.90
N LYS A 22 12.36 29.31 6.49
CA LYS A 22 12.09 29.57 7.91
C LYS A 22 10.82 30.40 8.09
N GLY A 23 10.37 30.47 9.34
CA GLY A 23 9.28 31.37 9.72
C GLY A 23 7.90 30.91 9.24
N LEU A 24 7.72 29.58 9.06
CA LEU A 24 6.42 29.02 8.81
C LEU A 24 5.61 29.05 10.11
N ASP A 25 4.58 29.91 10.18
CA ASP A 25 3.85 30.22 11.43
C ASP A 25 2.74 29.20 11.77
N GLY A 26 2.64 28.14 10.99
CA GLY A 26 1.66 27.07 11.19
C GLY A 26 0.23 27.44 10.80
N LYS A 27 0.01 28.63 10.23
CA LYS A 27 -1.24 29.02 9.58
C LYS A 27 -1.24 28.56 8.12
N MET A 28 -1.88 29.28 7.25
CA MET A 28 -1.85 29.03 5.81
C MET A 28 -0.59 29.62 5.19
N THR A 29 0.26 28.80 4.60
CA THR A 29 1.42 29.22 3.82
C THR A 29 1.19 28.95 2.34
N VAL A 30 1.40 29.95 1.48
CA VAL A 30 1.24 29.83 0.04
C VAL A 30 2.60 29.92 -0.64
N PHE A 31 3.01 28.87 -1.33
CA PHE A 31 4.19 28.87 -2.20
C PHE A 31 3.77 29.24 -3.62
N TYR A 32 4.14 30.43 -4.05
CA TYR A 32 3.84 30.94 -5.38
C TYR A 32 5.08 30.95 -6.28
N GLY A 33 4.87 30.70 -7.56
CA GLY A 33 5.95 30.75 -8.57
C GLY A 33 5.46 30.30 -9.94
N LEU A 34 6.23 30.63 -10.98
CA LEU A 34 5.97 30.22 -12.36
C LEU A 34 5.99 28.69 -12.51
N ASN A 35 5.57 28.20 -13.67
CA ASN A 35 5.76 26.78 -14.00
C ASN A 35 7.26 26.45 -13.95
N GLU A 36 7.59 25.22 -13.53
CA GLU A 36 8.97 24.74 -13.36
C GLU A 36 9.77 25.40 -12.22
N SER A 37 9.17 26.29 -11.42
CA SER A 37 9.86 26.92 -10.26
C SER A 37 10.10 25.97 -9.08
N GLY A 38 9.78 24.67 -9.19
CA GLY A 38 10.03 23.68 -8.16
C GLY A 38 8.90 23.47 -7.14
N LYS A 39 7.70 24.04 -7.30
CA LYS A 39 6.57 23.84 -6.36
C LYS A 39 6.26 22.37 -6.10
N SER A 40 6.16 21.58 -7.15
CA SER A 40 5.94 20.12 -7.05
C SER A 40 7.14 19.39 -6.45
N THR A 41 8.36 19.90 -6.69
CA THR A 41 9.59 19.37 -6.10
C THR A 41 9.62 19.59 -4.59
N LEU A 42 9.16 20.77 -4.11
CA LEU A 42 9.03 21.04 -2.68
C LEU A 42 8.00 20.12 -2.00
N ALA A 43 6.84 19.92 -2.62
CA ALA A 43 5.83 18.99 -2.12
C ALA A 43 6.36 17.53 -2.09
N ALA A 44 7.10 17.13 -3.12
CA ALA A 44 7.76 15.82 -3.18
C ALA A 44 8.85 15.68 -2.11
N PHE A 45 9.59 16.76 -1.80
CA PHE A 45 10.58 16.78 -0.72
C PHE A 45 9.92 16.48 0.63
N VAL A 46 8.84 17.16 0.97
CA VAL A 46 8.11 16.92 2.23
C VAL A 46 7.67 15.44 2.32
N LYS A 47 7.10 14.89 1.24
CA LYS A 47 6.76 13.47 1.18
C LYS A 47 7.99 12.56 1.37
N ALA A 48 9.12 12.91 0.75
CA ALA A 48 10.35 12.12 0.83
C ALA A 48 10.92 12.10 2.25
N ILE A 49 10.96 13.24 2.95
CA ILE A 49 11.41 13.30 4.34
C ILE A 49 10.52 12.46 5.25
N LEU A 50 9.20 12.50 5.09
CA LEU A 50 8.28 11.77 5.95
C LEU A 50 8.24 10.26 5.66
N PHE A 51 8.24 9.85 4.38
CA PHE A 51 7.93 8.48 3.97
C PHE A 51 9.03 7.79 3.17
N GLY A 52 10.18 8.42 2.98
CA GLY A 52 11.29 7.88 2.21
C GLY A 52 11.29 8.29 0.74
N PHE A 53 12.48 8.21 0.13
CA PHE A 53 12.70 8.58 -1.26
C PHE A 53 12.02 7.60 -2.21
N GLU A 54 11.60 8.09 -3.36
CA GLU A 54 10.98 7.26 -4.40
C GLU A 54 12.04 6.76 -5.39
N ARG A 55 11.93 5.49 -5.79
CA ARG A 55 12.72 4.95 -6.88
C ARG A 55 12.39 5.66 -8.19
N ASN A 56 13.38 5.95 -8.98
CA ASN A 56 13.16 6.34 -10.36
C ASN A 56 12.66 5.14 -11.19
N ARG A 57 11.83 5.41 -12.18
CA ARG A 57 11.39 4.40 -13.15
C ARG A 57 12.51 4.02 -14.13
N GLU A 58 13.48 4.90 -14.34
CA GLU A 58 14.64 4.64 -15.18
C GLU A 58 15.72 3.90 -14.39
N PRO A 59 16.20 2.72 -14.89
CA PRO A 59 17.20 1.92 -14.17
C PRO A 59 18.55 2.63 -13.96
N SER A 60 18.84 3.67 -14.73
CA SER A 60 20.08 4.46 -14.66
C SER A 60 20.11 5.41 -13.46
N LEU A 61 18.98 5.75 -12.86
CA LEU A 61 18.86 6.67 -11.75
C LEU A 61 18.33 5.94 -10.52
N THR A 62 19.02 6.07 -9.40
CA THR A 62 18.70 5.35 -8.16
C THR A 62 17.43 5.91 -7.51
N HIS A 63 17.25 7.24 -7.53
CA HIS A 63 16.14 7.94 -6.91
C HIS A 63 15.49 8.93 -7.88
N ARG A 64 14.20 9.16 -7.68
CA ARG A 64 13.52 10.32 -8.27
C ARG A 64 13.95 11.57 -7.50
N TYR A 65 14.21 12.66 -8.19
CA TYR A 65 14.70 13.92 -7.61
C TYR A 65 16.12 13.83 -7.00
N GLU A 66 17.04 13.07 -7.59
CA GLU A 66 18.45 13.19 -7.23
C GLU A 66 18.91 14.65 -7.39
N PRO A 67 19.81 15.14 -6.49
CA PRO A 67 20.30 16.50 -6.57
C PRO A 67 21.03 16.79 -7.89
N VAL A 68 20.57 17.79 -8.61
CA VAL A 68 21.18 18.24 -9.88
C VAL A 68 22.24 19.30 -9.63
N ASN A 69 22.02 20.15 -8.61
CA ASN A 69 22.88 21.30 -8.32
C ASN A 69 23.82 21.07 -7.14
N GLY A 70 24.01 19.82 -6.70
CA GLY A 70 24.87 19.48 -5.58
C GLY A 70 24.12 19.28 -4.27
N GLY A 71 24.88 19.11 -3.17
CA GLY A 71 24.34 18.76 -1.86
C GLY A 71 24.13 17.27 -1.64
N ARG A 72 23.90 16.85 -0.39
CA ARG A 72 23.50 15.50 -0.05
C ARG A 72 22.03 15.32 -0.33
N HIS A 73 21.66 14.23 -0.97
CA HIS A 73 20.24 13.95 -1.27
C HIS A 73 19.42 13.79 0.01
N GLY A 74 18.69 14.84 0.37
CA GLY A 74 17.90 14.90 1.59
C GLY A 74 17.89 16.28 2.23
N GLY A 75 17.63 16.28 3.53
CA GLY A 75 17.53 17.48 4.36
C GLY A 75 16.71 17.21 5.62
N LEU A 76 16.11 18.26 6.18
CA LEU A 76 15.29 18.17 7.38
C LEU A 76 14.01 19.00 7.32
N ILE A 77 13.04 18.61 8.18
CA ILE A 77 11.85 19.40 8.46
C ILE A 77 11.70 19.52 9.98
N GLU A 78 11.49 20.75 10.45
CA GLU A 78 11.14 21.01 11.85
C GLU A 78 9.62 21.10 11.97
N PHE A 79 9.08 20.31 12.90
CA PHE A 79 7.66 20.31 13.25
C PHE A 79 7.48 20.82 14.69
N GLU A 80 6.41 21.51 14.92
CA GLU A 80 5.91 21.86 16.25
C GLU A 80 4.61 21.12 16.51
N ASP A 81 4.51 20.45 17.65
CA ASP A 81 3.25 19.86 18.10
C ASP A 81 2.41 20.89 18.86
N PHE A 82 1.16 20.53 19.20
CA PHE A 82 0.20 21.42 19.88
C PHE A 82 0.65 21.84 21.29
N ASP A 83 1.51 21.07 21.94
CA ASP A 83 2.12 21.38 23.25
C ASP A 83 3.37 22.25 23.13
N GLY A 84 3.78 22.65 21.91
CA GLY A 84 4.98 23.43 21.65
C GLY A 84 6.27 22.61 21.53
N SER A 85 6.22 21.32 21.63
CA SER A 85 7.39 20.44 21.44
C SER A 85 7.87 20.49 19.98
N ILE A 86 9.20 20.65 19.80
CA ILE A 86 9.83 20.70 18.49
C ILE A 86 10.43 19.33 18.14
N TYR A 87 10.06 18.82 16.99
CA TYR A 87 10.59 17.61 16.38
C TYR A 87 11.35 17.94 15.10
N VAL A 88 12.61 17.53 15.03
CA VAL A 88 13.43 17.69 13.82
C VAL A 88 13.52 16.34 13.14
N VAL A 89 12.88 16.20 12.02
CA VAL A 89 12.92 14.99 11.17
C VAL A 89 13.93 15.21 10.06
N GLU A 90 15.00 14.45 10.10
CA GLU A 90 16.10 14.48 9.13
C GLU A 90 16.12 13.18 8.34
N ARG A 91 16.24 13.26 7.01
CA ARG A 91 16.41 12.09 6.15
C ARG A 91 17.38 12.36 5.04
N TYR A 92 18.34 11.43 4.90
CA TYR A 92 19.30 11.43 3.80
C TYR A 92 19.32 10.09 3.09
N SER A 93 19.56 10.15 1.78
CA SER A 93 19.78 8.95 0.97
C SER A 93 21.15 8.35 1.29
N ASP A 94 21.16 7.07 1.66
CA ASP A 94 22.38 6.29 1.82
C ASP A 94 22.70 5.53 0.53
N ARG A 95 23.84 5.84 -0.06
CA ARG A 95 24.36 5.09 -1.21
C ARG A 95 24.69 3.66 -0.74
N GLY A 96 23.82 2.71 -1.02
CA GLY A 96 24.19 1.30 -0.95
C GLY A 96 23.22 0.31 -0.32
N THR A 97 22.33 0.67 0.61
CA THR A 97 21.53 -0.34 1.33
C THR A 97 20.03 -0.09 1.43
N LYS A 98 19.60 1.14 1.51
CA LYS A 98 18.16 1.47 1.60
C LYS A 98 17.84 2.64 0.67
N TYR A 99 17.17 2.37 -0.42
CA TYR A 99 16.73 3.45 -1.33
C TYR A 99 15.78 4.46 -0.66
N GLU A 100 15.10 4.07 0.43
CA GLU A 100 14.22 4.95 1.22
C GLU A 100 14.99 5.99 2.03
N GLY A 101 16.32 5.85 2.16
CA GLY A 101 17.19 6.67 2.99
C GLY A 101 17.06 6.37 4.48
N THR A 102 18.00 6.91 5.25
CA THR A 102 18.01 6.80 6.71
C THR A 102 17.32 8.01 7.32
N VAL A 103 16.36 7.77 8.22
CA VAL A 103 15.64 8.81 8.96
C VAL A 103 16.14 8.87 10.40
N THR A 104 16.30 10.10 10.90
CA THR A 104 16.60 10.41 12.30
C THR A 104 15.59 11.45 12.78
N VAL A 105 15.01 11.24 13.94
CA VAL A 105 14.10 12.19 14.60
C VAL A 105 14.76 12.66 15.88
N ARG A 106 14.88 13.98 16.04
CA ARG A 106 15.40 14.60 17.26
C ARG A 106 14.30 15.44 17.91
N TRP A 107 14.16 15.33 19.23
CA TRP A 107 13.25 16.14 20.02
C TRP A 107 13.81 16.27 21.44
N GLU A 108 13.83 17.46 21.99
CA GLU A 108 14.54 17.76 23.25
C GLU A 108 15.99 17.21 23.19
N ASP A 109 16.40 16.41 24.16
CA ASP A 109 17.70 15.74 24.21
C ASP A 109 17.66 14.27 23.71
N LYS A 110 16.57 13.88 23.03
CA LYS A 110 16.35 12.51 22.57
C LYS A 110 16.54 12.37 21.07
N VAL A 111 16.94 11.17 20.66
CA VAL A 111 17.10 10.78 19.24
C VAL A 111 16.40 9.44 19.03
N GLY A 112 15.66 9.34 17.93
CA GLY A 112 14.98 8.12 17.53
C GLY A 112 15.02 7.91 16.02
N GLY A 113 14.44 6.82 15.57
CA GLY A 113 14.41 6.37 14.20
C GLY A 113 12.99 6.37 13.57
N PRO A 114 12.76 5.45 12.63
CA PRO A 114 11.49 5.33 11.93
C PRO A 114 10.29 5.15 12.85
N GLU A 115 10.45 4.40 13.93
CA GLU A 115 9.40 4.09 14.90
C GLU A 115 8.87 5.33 15.61
N VAL A 116 9.75 6.30 15.89
CA VAL A 116 9.35 7.59 16.47
C VAL A 116 8.61 8.42 15.45
N LEU A 117 9.11 8.46 14.19
CA LEU A 117 8.43 9.16 13.11
C LEU A 117 7.02 8.61 12.87
N GLU A 118 6.86 7.28 12.82
CA GLU A 118 5.55 6.65 12.67
C GLU A 118 4.60 7.04 13.82
N SER A 119 5.10 7.05 15.06
CA SER A 119 4.32 7.44 16.24
C SER A 119 3.85 8.90 16.16
N ILE A 120 4.73 9.86 15.86
CA ILE A 120 4.36 11.29 15.75
C ILE A 120 3.48 11.60 14.55
N LEU A 121 3.53 10.76 13.49
CA LEU A 121 2.61 10.84 12.36
C LEU A 121 1.26 10.14 12.63
N GLY A 122 1.09 9.51 13.79
CA GLY A 122 -0.12 8.77 14.14
C GLY A 122 -0.32 7.54 13.26
N ASN A 123 0.76 6.83 12.93
CA ASN A 123 0.77 5.64 12.06
C ASN A 123 0.07 5.87 10.69
N VAL A 124 0.18 7.08 10.15
CA VAL A 124 -0.36 7.44 8.84
C VAL A 124 0.51 6.81 7.75
N SER A 125 -0.09 5.99 6.87
CA SER A 125 0.62 5.44 5.72
C SER A 125 0.94 6.50 4.67
N LYS A 126 2.01 6.31 3.89
CA LYS A 126 2.34 7.16 2.72
C LYS A 126 1.15 7.31 1.77
N LYS A 127 0.42 6.21 1.53
CA LYS A 127 -0.75 6.19 0.65
C LYS A 127 -1.89 7.04 1.18
N PHE A 128 -2.17 6.92 2.48
CA PHE A 128 -3.21 7.74 3.13
C PHE A 128 -2.82 9.22 3.12
N TYR A 129 -1.56 9.54 3.49
CA TYR A 129 -1.05 10.91 3.45
C TYR A 129 -1.19 11.56 2.08
N SER A 130 -0.78 10.85 1.02
CA SER A 130 -0.88 11.35 -0.36
C SER A 130 -2.31 11.60 -0.82
N LYS A 131 -3.28 10.80 -0.34
CA LYS A 131 -4.69 10.93 -0.74
C LYS A 131 -5.48 11.94 0.07
N VAL A 132 -5.08 12.23 1.31
CA VAL A 132 -5.87 13.03 2.25
C VAL A 132 -5.19 14.36 2.59
N PHE A 133 -3.86 14.38 2.67
CA PHE A 133 -3.11 15.55 3.10
C PHE A 133 -2.27 16.20 2.00
N ALA A 134 -1.82 15.45 1.02
CA ALA A 134 -0.91 15.94 -0.03
C ALA A 134 -1.41 15.53 -1.42
N PHE A 135 -2.60 15.99 -1.78
CA PHE A 135 -3.24 15.75 -3.07
C PHE A 135 -2.94 16.89 -4.06
N ASP A 136 -2.90 16.55 -5.32
CA ASP A 136 -2.80 17.51 -6.42
C ASP A 136 -4.16 17.69 -7.15
N SER A 137 -4.16 18.49 -8.23
CA SER A 137 -5.37 18.73 -9.00
C SER A 137 -5.90 17.49 -9.73
N GLN A 138 -5.04 16.51 -10.02
CA GLN A 138 -5.44 15.24 -10.63
C GLN A 138 -6.07 14.31 -9.59
N ASP A 139 -5.50 14.28 -8.39
CA ASP A 139 -6.05 13.53 -7.26
C ASP A 139 -7.46 14.02 -6.88
N LEU A 140 -7.72 15.34 -7.00
CA LEU A 140 -9.05 15.91 -6.75
C LEU A 140 -10.10 15.51 -7.79
N ALA A 141 -9.70 15.24 -9.03
CA ALA A 141 -10.59 14.76 -10.08
C ALA A 141 -10.92 13.26 -9.91
N ASP A 142 -10.09 12.51 -9.19
CA ASP A 142 -10.29 11.08 -8.95
C ASP A 142 -11.00 10.83 -7.61
N LEU A 143 -12.35 10.79 -7.66
CA LEU A 143 -13.21 10.47 -6.52
C LEU A 143 -12.96 9.07 -5.93
N ASN A 144 -12.14 8.22 -6.58
CA ASN A 144 -11.78 6.91 -6.05
C ASN A 144 -10.92 6.96 -4.78
N ALA A 145 -10.34 8.12 -4.45
CA ALA A 145 -9.63 8.32 -3.19
C ALA A 145 -10.51 7.99 -1.97
N LEU A 146 -11.80 8.34 -2.01
CA LEU A 146 -12.78 8.05 -0.94
C LEU A 146 -13.18 6.58 -0.88
N ASN A 147 -12.92 5.80 -1.92
CA ASN A 147 -13.19 4.37 -1.95
C ASN A 147 -12.08 3.51 -1.35
N ASP A 148 -10.95 4.12 -0.98
CA ASP A 148 -9.85 3.41 -0.34
C ASP A 148 -10.27 2.88 1.04
N ALA A 149 -9.97 1.60 1.29
CA ALA A 149 -10.35 0.92 2.52
C ALA A 149 -9.71 1.56 3.77
N GLU A 150 -8.49 2.08 3.66
CA GLU A 150 -7.80 2.75 4.76
C GLU A 150 -8.47 4.09 5.09
N VAL A 151 -8.80 4.89 4.06
CA VAL A 151 -9.52 6.17 4.23
C VAL A 151 -10.87 5.93 4.91
N LYS A 152 -11.65 4.96 4.42
CA LYS A 152 -12.93 4.57 5.03
C LYS A 152 -12.76 4.16 6.49
N THR A 153 -11.79 3.29 6.78
CA THR A 153 -11.55 2.81 8.15
C THR A 153 -11.20 3.94 9.10
N ARG A 154 -10.39 4.91 8.67
CA ARG A 154 -10.03 6.07 9.49
C ARG A 154 -11.22 7.02 9.72
N ILE A 155 -12.05 7.25 8.71
CA ILE A 155 -13.28 8.05 8.87
C ILE A 155 -14.22 7.35 9.85
N TYR A 156 -14.43 6.04 9.73
CA TYR A 156 -15.24 5.27 10.67
C TYR A 156 -14.69 5.30 12.09
N SER A 157 -13.38 5.22 12.28
CA SER A 157 -12.75 5.28 13.61
C SER A 157 -12.98 6.62 14.30
N ILE A 158 -12.95 7.73 13.57
CA ILE A 158 -13.27 9.06 14.11
C ILE A 158 -14.75 9.10 14.58
N GLY A 159 -15.66 8.57 13.78
CA GLY A 159 -17.08 8.55 14.10
C GLY A 159 -17.47 7.62 15.25
N THR A 160 -16.73 6.53 15.44
CA THR A 160 -17.02 5.50 16.47
C THR A 160 -16.18 5.64 17.73
N GLY A 161 -15.16 6.50 17.74
CA GLY A 161 -14.22 6.64 18.85
C GLY A 161 -13.29 5.43 19.06
N LEU A 162 -13.30 4.46 18.12
CA LEU A 162 -12.43 3.28 18.20
C LEU A 162 -11.02 3.58 17.67
N PRO A 163 -9.96 3.03 18.28
CA PRO A 163 -8.60 3.19 17.78
C PRO A 163 -8.48 2.65 16.34
N THR A 164 -8.03 3.47 15.43
CA THR A 164 -7.86 3.11 14.00
C THR A 164 -6.99 1.87 13.83
N ASP A 165 -5.88 1.78 14.58
CA ASP A 165 -4.93 0.66 14.50
C ASP A 165 -5.57 -0.66 14.91
N ALA A 166 -6.45 -0.65 15.92
CA ALA A 166 -7.20 -1.83 16.34
C ALA A 166 -8.15 -2.31 15.23
N LEU A 167 -8.81 -1.38 14.54
CA LEU A 167 -9.71 -1.71 13.41
C LEU A 167 -8.93 -2.26 12.22
N ILE A 168 -7.82 -1.64 11.83
CA ILE A 168 -6.97 -2.10 10.72
C ILE A 168 -6.42 -3.51 11.04
N LYS A 169 -5.95 -3.73 12.27
CA LYS A 169 -5.45 -5.03 12.71
C LYS A 169 -6.55 -6.09 12.70
N ALA A 170 -7.74 -5.76 13.18
CA ALA A 170 -8.90 -6.68 13.15
C ALA A 170 -9.29 -7.04 11.71
N GLN A 171 -9.37 -6.06 10.82
CA GLN A 171 -9.64 -6.29 9.39
C GLN A 171 -8.57 -7.18 8.73
N SER A 172 -7.29 -6.95 9.03
CA SER A 172 -6.19 -7.77 8.51
C SER A 172 -6.30 -9.23 8.96
N VAL A 173 -6.59 -9.46 10.26
CA VAL A 173 -6.78 -10.80 10.82
C VAL A 173 -7.98 -11.49 10.19
N LEU A 174 -9.12 -10.80 10.06
CA LEU A 174 -10.33 -11.36 9.45
C LEU A 174 -10.12 -11.69 7.97
N LYS A 175 -9.45 -10.80 7.23
CA LYS A 175 -9.08 -11.04 5.83
C LYS A 175 -8.17 -12.26 5.70
N GLY A 176 -7.15 -12.39 6.56
CA GLY A 176 -6.28 -13.56 6.58
C GLY A 176 -7.02 -14.86 6.85
N ARG A 177 -7.96 -14.86 7.81
CA ARG A 177 -8.81 -16.03 8.10
C ARG A 177 -9.72 -16.36 6.91
N ARG A 178 -10.38 -15.37 6.33
CA ARG A 178 -11.21 -15.56 5.12
C ARG A 178 -10.42 -16.15 3.97
N ASP A 179 -9.25 -15.60 3.68
CA ASP A 179 -8.41 -16.02 2.55
C ASP A 179 -7.78 -17.41 2.79
N GLY A 180 -7.64 -17.82 4.06
CA GLY A 180 -7.28 -19.20 4.43
C GLY A 180 -8.41 -20.20 4.21
N LEU A 181 -9.67 -19.76 4.33
CA LEU A 181 -10.83 -20.61 4.07
C LEU A 181 -11.18 -20.69 2.59
N TYR A 182 -11.26 -19.54 1.92
CA TYR A 182 -11.63 -19.45 0.51
C TYR A 182 -10.90 -18.31 -0.22
N LYS A 183 -10.46 -18.57 -1.44
CA LYS A 183 -9.88 -17.58 -2.34
C LYS A 183 -10.28 -17.90 -3.78
N ALA A 184 -10.84 -16.93 -4.52
CA ALA A 184 -11.44 -17.14 -5.84
C ALA A 184 -10.52 -17.84 -6.87
N SER A 185 -9.20 -17.64 -6.78
CA SER A 185 -8.19 -18.27 -7.65
C SER A 185 -7.17 -19.11 -6.88
N GLY A 186 -7.51 -19.56 -5.64
CA GLY A 186 -6.61 -20.31 -4.79
C GLY A 186 -6.84 -21.83 -4.92
N VAL A 187 -5.78 -22.62 -4.80
CA VAL A 187 -5.85 -24.09 -4.75
C VAL A 187 -5.74 -24.62 -3.32
N ARG A 188 -5.04 -23.89 -2.44
CA ARG A 188 -4.73 -24.32 -1.06
C ARG A 188 -5.81 -24.06 -0.01
N PRO A 189 -6.67 -23.00 -0.10
CA PRO A 189 -7.69 -22.78 0.90
C PRO A 189 -8.61 -23.99 1.06
N GLU A 190 -9.10 -24.22 2.27
CA GLU A 190 -9.85 -25.43 2.64
C GLU A 190 -11.09 -25.66 1.78
N VAL A 191 -11.91 -24.62 1.59
CA VAL A 191 -13.11 -24.68 0.74
C VAL A 191 -12.75 -24.98 -0.71
N ASN A 192 -11.68 -24.37 -1.24
CA ASN A 192 -11.25 -24.61 -2.61
C ASN A 192 -10.80 -26.06 -2.83
N ARG A 193 -10.12 -26.66 -1.84
CA ARG A 193 -9.74 -28.06 -1.89
C ARG A 193 -10.97 -28.99 -1.93
N ILE A 194 -11.95 -28.72 -1.05
CA ILE A 194 -13.20 -29.51 -1.03
C ILE A 194 -13.97 -29.38 -2.34
N LEU A 195 -14.07 -28.17 -2.89
CA LEU A 195 -14.71 -27.93 -4.20
C LEU A 195 -13.99 -28.71 -5.32
N SER A 196 -12.66 -28.73 -5.31
CA SER A 196 -11.88 -29.51 -6.29
C SER A 196 -12.12 -31.03 -6.16
N GLU A 197 -12.26 -31.53 -4.93
CA GLU A 197 -12.60 -32.94 -4.69
C GLU A 197 -14.02 -33.27 -5.17
N ILE A 198 -14.99 -32.38 -4.93
CA ILE A 198 -16.37 -32.54 -5.43
C ILE A 198 -16.38 -32.61 -6.95
N HIS A 199 -15.76 -31.65 -7.65
CA HIS A 199 -15.69 -31.66 -9.11
C HIS A 199 -15.02 -32.93 -9.66
N ALA A 200 -13.94 -33.39 -9.00
CA ALA A 200 -13.28 -34.63 -9.41
C ALA A 200 -14.17 -35.87 -9.23
N LEU A 201 -15.03 -35.90 -8.21
CA LEU A 201 -16.01 -36.97 -8.00
C LEU A 201 -17.14 -36.87 -9.01
N GLU A 202 -17.66 -35.69 -9.29
CA GLU A 202 -18.68 -35.47 -10.32
C GLU A 202 -18.19 -35.95 -11.69
N ASP A 203 -16.97 -35.56 -12.10
CA ASP A 203 -16.33 -35.98 -13.34
C ASP A 203 -16.19 -37.55 -13.40
N ARG A 204 -15.88 -38.17 -12.26
CA ARG A 204 -15.80 -39.63 -12.20
C ARG A 204 -17.16 -40.27 -12.32
N MET A 205 -18.20 -39.71 -11.73
CA MET A 205 -19.56 -40.19 -11.87
C MET A 205 -20.05 -40.06 -13.32
N GLU A 206 -19.79 -38.94 -13.97
CA GLU A 206 -20.15 -38.76 -15.40
C GLU A 206 -19.42 -39.74 -16.32
N ARG A 207 -18.14 -39.98 -16.10
CA ARG A 207 -17.35 -40.97 -16.86
C ARG A 207 -17.72 -42.41 -16.55
N GLY A 208 -18.17 -42.68 -15.33
CA GLY A 208 -18.62 -43.99 -14.88
C GLY A 208 -20.06 -44.33 -15.25
N SER A 209 -20.89 -43.31 -15.55
CA SER A 209 -22.25 -43.52 -16.05
C SER A 209 -22.17 -44.01 -17.50
N VAL A 210 -22.38 -45.28 -17.72
CA VAL A 210 -22.60 -45.79 -19.08
C VAL A 210 -23.90 -45.18 -19.59
N PRO A 211 -23.90 -44.41 -20.68
CA PRO A 211 -25.14 -43.83 -21.23
C PRO A 211 -26.17 -44.95 -21.37
N ALA A 212 -27.43 -44.69 -21.00
CA ALA A 212 -28.50 -45.71 -21.03
C ALA A 212 -28.57 -46.42 -22.39
N GLU A 213 -28.33 -45.69 -23.52
CA GLU A 213 -28.23 -46.23 -24.87
C GLU A 213 -27.10 -47.27 -25.03
N LYS A 214 -25.98 -47.10 -24.33
CA LYS A 214 -24.87 -48.02 -24.43
C LYS A 214 -25.15 -49.27 -23.60
N TYR A 215 -25.83 -49.13 -22.48
CA TYR A 215 -26.30 -50.26 -21.65
C TYR A 215 -27.34 -51.09 -22.41
N GLU A 216 -28.32 -50.47 -23.08
CA GLU A 216 -29.32 -51.14 -23.89
C GLU A 216 -28.70 -51.88 -25.09
N LYS A 217 -27.71 -51.30 -25.77
CA LYS A 217 -26.97 -51.97 -26.85
C LYS A 217 -26.21 -53.21 -26.36
N PHE A 218 -25.57 -53.12 -25.21
CA PHE A 218 -24.88 -54.27 -24.61
C PHE A 218 -25.87 -55.37 -24.20
N ARG A 219 -27.01 -54.99 -23.60
CA ARG A 219 -28.07 -55.91 -23.21
C ARG A 219 -28.66 -56.62 -24.40
N ALA A 220 -28.98 -55.93 -25.48
CA ALA A 220 -29.47 -56.51 -26.72
C ALA A 220 -28.44 -57.49 -27.33
N LYS A 221 -27.15 -57.13 -27.27
CA LYS A 221 -26.07 -57.98 -27.78
C LYS A 221 -25.90 -59.28 -26.94
N VAL A 222 -26.07 -59.22 -25.63
CA VAL A 222 -26.05 -60.39 -24.73
C VAL A 222 -27.21 -61.33 -25.07
N VAL A 223 -28.44 -60.81 -25.21
CA VAL A 223 -29.62 -61.57 -25.58
C VAL A 223 -29.45 -62.26 -26.95
N GLU A 224 -28.90 -61.53 -27.94
CA GLU A 224 -28.61 -62.12 -29.27
C GLU A 224 -27.59 -63.25 -29.20
N LEU A 225 -26.56 -63.12 -28.37
CA LEU A 225 -25.53 -64.16 -28.18
C LEU A 225 -26.06 -65.37 -27.41
N GLU A 226 -26.92 -65.15 -26.42
CA GLU A 226 -27.58 -66.21 -25.67
C GLU A 226 -28.54 -67.07 -26.56
N SER A 227 -29.32 -66.37 -27.45
CA SER A 227 -30.19 -67.10 -28.39
C SER A 227 -29.40 -67.92 -29.41
N ARG A 228 -28.28 -67.38 -29.91
CA ARG A 228 -27.39 -68.13 -30.81
C ARG A 228 -26.72 -69.34 -30.14
N ALA A 229 -26.39 -69.20 -28.86
CA ALA A 229 -25.82 -70.33 -28.11
C ALA A 229 -26.83 -71.40 -27.78
N ALA A 230 -28.13 -71.06 -27.74
CA ALA A 230 -29.21 -72.07 -27.52
C ALA A 230 -29.63 -72.78 -28.80
N GLU A 231 -29.25 -72.29 -29.99
CA GLU A 231 -29.54 -72.92 -31.31
C GLU A 231 -28.40 -73.79 -31.82
N SER A 232 -27.29 -73.93 -31.08
CA SER A 232 -26.14 -74.73 -31.40
C SER A 232 -26.09 -76.02 -30.54
#